data_cb07d8fe2bd3f6c90ad7466ce80257ab
#
_entry.id   cb07d8fe2bd3f6c90ad7466ce80257ab
#
_cell.length_a   1.000
_cell.length_b   1.000
_cell.length_c   1.000
_cell.angle_alpha   90.00
_cell.angle_beta   90.00
_cell.angle_gamma   90.00
#
_symmetry.space_group_name_H-M   'P 1'
#
loop_
_entity.id
_entity.type
_entity.pdbx_description
1 polymer ?
#
loop_
_entity_poly.entity_id
_entity_poly.type
_entity_poly.pdbx_seq_one_letter_code
_entity_poly.pdbx_strand_id
1 'polypeptide(L)'
;MSNIFFDVSHLKACGKNVIIGKTVRIRYPELVSIGDNCIIDDFTYISTQLEMENNVHISAGCKLIGGPKCKVTMQAYSTFSPNVVIAAGSDDYVGGIATPMVPEEFKGDVSYGDVIIAKHSIVGAGSVVLPNVVFGEGAAVGALSLVKNNLEAWQLYAGVPAKKIKERNRTQIQSFEQQLKTQA
;
A
#
# COMPACT_ATOMS: atom_id res chain seq x y z
N MET A 1 -7.12 19.88 8.10
CA MET A 1 -7.97 19.96 6.88
C MET A 1 -9.10 18.96 7.03
N SER A 2 -10.29 19.25 6.54
CA SER A 2 -11.42 18.31 6.56
C SER A 2 -11.65 17.77 5.16
N ASN A 3 -11.97 16.49 5.06
CA ASN A 3 -12.35 15.88 3.79
C ASN A 3 -13.81 16.23 3.48
N ILE A 4 -14.05 16.88 2.35
CA ILE A 4 -15.40 17.28 1.90
C ILE A 4 -15.93 16.45 0.73
N PHE A 5 -15.14 15.50 0.22
CA PHE A 5 -15.47 14.78 -1.01
C PHE A 5 -15.83 13.31 -0.79
N PHE A 6 -15.39 12.71 0.31
CA PHE A 6 -15.62 11.31 0.63
C PHE A 6 -16.40 11.18 1.95
N ASP A 7 -17.47 10.39 1.97
CA ASP A 7 -18.20 10.11 3.20
C ASP A 7 -17.44 9.09 4.06
N VAL A 8 -16.68 9.60 5.02
CA VAL A 8 -15.84 8.80 5.92
C VAL A 8 -16.65 7.96 6.90
N SER A 9 -17.96 8.19 7.04
CA SER A 9 -18.82 7.40 7.94
C SER A 9 -18.95 5.94 7.49
N HIS A 10 -18.69 5.65 6.22
CA HIS A 10 -18.67 4.29 5.70
C HIS A 10 -17.39 3.51 6.02
N LEU A 11 -16.33 4.18 6.45
CA LEU A 11 -15.06 3.53 6.79
C LEU A 11 -15.19 2.81 8.14
N LYS A 12 -14.41 1.72 8.30
CA LYS A 12 -14.29 1.02 9.59
C LYS A 12 -13.78 1.94 10.69
N ALA A 13 -12.80 2.80 10.36
CA ALA A 13 -12.28 3.85 11.25
C ALA A 13 -11.62 4.95 10.41
N CYS A 14 -11.71 6.20 10.88
CA CYS A 14 -11.05 7.34 10.27
C CYS A 14 -10.54 8.28 11.36
N GLY A 15 -9.24 8.56 11.33
CA GLY A 15 -8.58 9.49 12.24
C GLY A 15 -8.83 10.95 11.89
N LYS A 16 -8.04 11.83 12.50
CA LYS A 16 -8.10 13.27 12.31
C LYS A 16 -7.23 13.71 11.13
N ASN A 17 -7.58 14.85 10.51
CA ASN A 17 -6.80 15.46 9.44
C ASN A 17 -6.54 14.51 8.26
N VAL A 18 -7.59 13.77 7.84
CA VAL A 18 -7.55 12.84 6.70
C VAL A 18 -8.08 13.53 5.45
N ILE A 19 -7.38 13.38 4.33
CA ILE A 19 -7.79 13.87 3.01
C ILE A 19 -7.97 12.67 2.09
N ILE A 20 -9.16 12.54 1.49
CA ILE A 20 -9.45 11.54 0.47
C ILE A 20 -9.92 12.28 -0.78
N GLY A 21 -9.24 12.09 -1.90
CA GLY A 21 -9.53 12.74 -3.17
C GLY A 21 -10.95 12.43 -3.68
N LYS A 22 -11.52 13.35 -4.45
CA LYS A 22 -12.89 13.26 -4.96
C LYS A 22 -13.17 12.02 -5.81
N THR A 23 -12.17 11.55 -6.52
CA THR A 23 -12.28 10.41 -7.45
C THR A 23 -11.73 9.10 -6.88
N VAL A 24 -11.41 9.07 -5.58
CA VAL A 24 -11.03 7.83 -4.88
C VAL A 24 -12.23 6.90 -4.82
N ARG A 25 -12.00 5.64 -5.19
CA ARG A 25 -13.02 4.58 -5.06
C ARG A 25 -12.55 3.49 -4.12
N ILE A 26 -13.29 3.28 -3.04
CA ILE A 26 -13.10 2.19 -2.08
C ILE A 26 -14.26 1.21 -2.25
N ARG A 27 -13.95 -0.04 -2.59
CA ARG A 27 -14.98 -1.07 -2.84
C ARG A 27 -15.58 -1.65 -1.58
N TYR A 28 -14.78 -1.76 -0.52
CA TYR A 28 -15.16 -2.32 0.79
C TYR A 28 -14.78 -1.32 1.90
N PRO A 29 -15.48 -0.19 2.00
CA PRO A 29 -15.10 0.87 2.95
C PRO A 29 -15.17 0.39 4.40
N GLU A 30 -16.08 -0.52 4.73
CA GLU A 30 -16.20 -1.14 6.05
C GLU A 30 -14.97 -1.99 6.48
N LEU A 31 -14.05 -2.26 5.56
CA LEU A 31 -12.79 -2.98 5.81
C LEU A 31 -11.56 -2.05 5.79
N VAL A 32 -11.78 -0.74 5.75
CA VAL A 32 -10.71 0.26 5.66
C VAL A 32 -10.62 1.07 6.95
N SER A 33 -9.43 1.08 7.55
CA SER A 33 -9.09 1.92 8.72
C SER A 33 -7.97 2.88 8.34
N ILE A 34 -8.13 4.15 8.65
CA ILE A 34 -7.18 5.22 8.35
C ILE A 34 -6.85 5.96 9.64
N GLY A 35 -5.56 6.09 9.95
CA GLY A 35 -5.05 6.85 11.08
C GLY A 35 -5.08 8.37 10.87
N ASP A 36 -4.36 9.09 11.71
CA ASP A 36 -4.29 10.55 11.67
C ASP A 36 -3.33 11.05 10.58
N ASN A 37 -3.58 12.27 10.05
CA ASN A 37 -2.70 12.94 9.09
C ASN A 37 -2.40 12.11 7.84
N CYS A 38 -3.42 11.50 7.26
CA CYS A 38 -3.30 10.65 6.08
C CYS A 38 -3.88 11.31 4.83
N ILE A 39 -3.30 10.96 3.68
CA ILE A 39 -3.78 11.42 2.37
C ILE A 39 -3.96 10.22 1.45
N ILE A 40 -5.08 10.16 0.75
CA ILE A 40 -5.33 9.27 -0.40
C ILE A 40 -5.74 10.16 -1.57
N ASP A 41 -4.84 10.28 -2.55
CA ASP A 41 -5.05 11.16 -3.70
C ASP A 41 -5.99 10.56 -4.75
N ASP A 42 -6.42 11.42 -5.66
CA ASP A 42 -7.37 11.13 -6.73
C ASP A 42 -7.00 9.94 -7.62
N PHE A 43 -8.02 9.34 -8.25
CA PHE A 43 -7.91 8.17 -9.14
C PHE A 43 -7.37 6.90 -8.48
N THR A 44 -7.24 6.88 -7.16
CA THR A 44 -6.87 5.69 -6.40
C THR A 44 -8.04 4.73 -6.29
N TYR A 45 -7.79 3.44 -6.54
CA TYR A 45 -8.77 2.37 -6.41
C TYR A 45 -8.34 1.36 -5.35
N ILE A 46 -9.22 1.10 -4.39
CA ILE A 46 -8.97 0.16 -3.28
C ILE A 46 -10.06 -0.91 -3.31
N SER A 47 -9.69 -2.16 -3.55
CA SER A 47 -10.57 -3.34 -3.53
C SER A 47 -10.00 -4.47 -2.67
N THR A 48 -9.39 -4.12 -1.56
CA THR A 48 -8.88 -5.04 -0.54
C THR A 48 -9.08 -4.42 0.84
N GLN A 49 -8.84 -5.15 1.92
CA GLN A 49 -8.77 -4.54 3.25
C GLN A 49 -7.57 -3.58 3.30
N LEU A 50 -7.71 -2.47 3.99
CA LEU A 50 -6.62 -1.50 4.17
C LEU A 50 -6.56 -1.03 5.62
N GLU A 51 -5.35 -1.05 6.17
CA GLU A 51 -5.04 -0.47 7.47
C GLU A 51 -3.89 0.52 7.29
N MET A 52 -4.17 1.80 7.52
CA MET A 52 -3.18 2.88 7.48
C MET A 52 -2.95 3.41 8.89
N GLU A 53 -1.71 3.39 9.35
CA GLU A 53 -1.29 4.11 10.54
C GLU A 53 -1.21 5.62 10.27
N ASN A 54 -0.63 6.39 11.21
CA ASN A 54 -0.55 7.85 11.09
C ASN A 54 0.52 8.31 10.08
N ASN A 55 0.29 9.49 9.48
CA ASN A 55 1.23 10.15 8.56
C ASN A 55 1.55 9.29 7.32
N VAL A 56 0.55 8.68 6.74
CA VAL A 56 0.67 7.82 5.55
C VAL A 56 0.10 8.52 4.33
N HIS A 57 0.77 8.35 3.19
CA HIS A 57 0.34 8.94 1.93
C HIS A 57 0.22 7.90 0.82
N ILE A 58 -0.90 7.87 0.15
CA ILE A 58 -1.15 7.15 -1.10
C ILE A 58 -1.34 8.18 -2.21
N SER A 59 -0.34 8.33 -3.08
CA SER A 59 -0.40 9.27 -4.20
C SER A 59 -1.40 8.83 -5.29
N ALA A 60 -1.66 9.75 -6.21
CA ALA A 60 -2.68 9.59 -7.24
C ALA A 60 -2.49 8.35 -8.14
N GLY A 61 -3.61 7.76 -8.53
CA GLY A 61 -3.65 6.64 -9.48
C GLY A 61 -3.21 5.29 -8.92
N CYS A 62 -2.97 5.18 -7.63
CA CYS A 62 -2.60 3.90 -7.02
C CYS A 62 -3.74 2.88 -7.06
N LYS A 63 -3.39 1.59 -7.09
CA LYS A 63 -4.35 0.49 -7.08
C LYS A 63 -3.95 -0.52 -6.01
N LEU A 64 -4.85 -0.77 -5.06
CA LEU A 64 -4.71 -1.79 -4.02
C LEU A 64 -5.78 -2.85 -4.30
N ILE A 65 -5.36 -4.02 -4.75
CA ILE A 65 -6.26 -5.08 -5.24
C ILE A 65 -5.97 -6.41 -4.55
N GLY A 66 -6.98 -7.27 -4.41
CA GLY A 66 -6.85 -8.60 -3.77
C GLY A 66 -8.15 -9.12 -3.19
N GLY A 67 -9.21 -8.31 -3.20
CA GLY A 67 -10.50 -8.68 -2.63
C GLY A 67 -10.55 -8.61 -1.09
N PRO A 68 -11.70 -8.97 -0.51
CA PRO A 68 -11.95 -8.77 0.93
C PRO A 68 -11.22 -9.78 1.84
N LYS A 69 -10.54 -10.77 1.28
CA LYS A 69 -9.80 -11.78 2.05
C LYS A 69 -8.35 -11.39 2.33
N CYS A 70 -7.83 -10.37 1.63
CA CYS A 70 -6.45 -9.91 1.76
C CYS A 70 -6.39 -8.53 2.39
N LYS A 71 -5.29 -8.22 3.04
CA LYS A 71 -5.06 -6.93 3.68
C LYS A 71 -3.76 -6.28 3.21
N VAL A 72 -3.82 -4.98 3.00
CA VAL A 72 -2.65 -4.10 2.89
C VAL A 72 -2.51 -3.33 4.19
N THR A 73 -1.36 -3.43 4.84
CA THR A 73 -1.03 -2.66 6.04
C THR A 73 0.06 -1.65 5.70
N MET A 74 -0.20 -0.39 5.97
CA MET A 74 0.76 0.71 5.81
C MET A 74 1.09 1.31 7.17
N GLN A 75 2.30 1.07 7.65
CA GLN A 75 2.75 1.61 8.91
C GLN A 75 3.16 3.09 8.78
N ALA A 76 3.30 3.76 9.93
CA ALA A 76 3.51 5.21 10.01
C ALA A 76 4.66 5.71 9.12
N TYR A 77 4.46 6.89 8.53
CA TYR A 77 5.43 7.54 7.62
C TYR A 77 5.77 6.73 6.36
N SER A 78 4.95 5.74 5.99
CA SER A 78 5.10 5.06 4.71
C SER A 78 4.37 5.81 3.60
N THR A 79 4.82 5.63 2.36
CA THR A 79 4.22 6.33 1.20
C THR A 79 4.27 5.51 -0.07
N PHE A 80 3.21 5.66 -0.89
CA PHE A 80 3.19 5.22 -2.27
C PHE A 80 3.30 6.45 -3.19
N SER A 81 4.25 6.39 -4.11
CA SER A 81 4.33 7.35 -5.22
C SER A 81 3.22 7.09 -6.26
N PRO A 82 2.99 8.00 -7.22
CA PRO A 82 1.91 7.83 -8.19
C PRO A 82 1.93 6.51 -8.95
N ASN A 83 0.73 5.97 -9.23
CA ASN A 83 0.51 4.77 -10.03
C ASN A 83 1.15 3.48 -9.48
N VAL A 84 1.37 3.38 -8.19
CA VAL A 84 1.79 2.13 -7.54
C VAL A 84 0.64 1.12 -7.57
N VAL A 85 0.96 -0.14 -7.85
CA VAL A 85 0.03 -1.26 -7.80
C VAL A 85 0.44 -2.21 -6.68
N ILE A 86 -0.45 -2.42 -5.72
CA ILE A 86 -0.31 -3.45 -4.70
C ILE A 86 -1.29 -4.57 -5.03
N ALA A 87 -0.76 -5.70 -5.47
CA ALA A 87 -1.54 -6.90 -5.74
C ALA A 87 -1.46 -7.85 -4.53
N ALA A 88 -2.43 -7.74 -3.62
CA ALA A 88 -2.57 -8.68 -2.49
C ALA A 88 -3.28 -9.99 -2.89
N GLY A 89 -3.73 -10.10 -4.13
CA GLY A 89 -4.27 -11.30 -4.74
C GLY A 89 -3.88 -11.39 -6.20
N SER A 90 -3.75 -12.61 -6.71
CA SER A 90 -3.40 -12.90 -8.10
C SER A 90 -4.11 -14.17 -8.56
N ASP A 91 -4.64 -14.14 -9.78
CA ASP A 91 -5.23 -15.30 -10.40
C ASP A 91 -4.17 -16.37 -10.73
N ASP A 92 -4.62 -17.61 -10.99
CA ASP A 92 -3.77 -18.67 -11.52
C ASP A 92 -3.57 -18.48 -13.02
N TYR A 93 -2.33 -18.18 -13.40
CA TYR A 93 -1.94 -17.97 -14.82
C TYR A 93 -1.67 -19.26 -15.60
N VAL A 94 -1.69 -20.43 -14.95
CA VAL A 94 -1.24 -21.68 -15.54
C VAL A 94 -2.39 -22.68 -15.72
N GLY A 95 -3.20 -22.89 -14.70
CA GLY A 95 -4.16 -23.98 -14.67
C GLY A 95 -5.61 -23.56 -14.43
N GLY A 96 -5.86 -22.29 -14.11
CA GLY A 96 -7.19 -21.78 -13.79
C GLY A 96 -7.86 -20.97 -14.90
N ILE A 97 -9.18 -20.87 -14.85
CA ILE A 97 -9.94 -19.88 -15.65
C ILE A 97 -9.88 -18.54 -14.90
N ALA A 98 -8.99 -17.64 -15.35
CA ALA A 98 -8.64 -16.40 -14.67
C ALA A 98 -9.73 -15.31 -14.81
N THR A 99 -10.93 -15.56 -14.33
CA THR A 99 -11.99 -14.55 -14.25
C THR A 99 -12.80 -14.72 -12.96
N PRO A 100 -13.21 -13.64 -12.28
CA PRO A 100 -14.04 -13.74 -11.09
C PRO A 100 -15.47 -14.25 -11.37
N MET A 101 -15.86 -14.39 -12.65
CA MET A 101 -17.23 -14.72 -13.07
C MET A 101 -17.49 -16.22 -13.16
N VAL A 102 -16.50 -17.07 -12.90
CA VAL A 102 -16.67 -18.53 -12.84
C VAL A 102 -16.70 -18.99 -11.37
N PRO A 103 -17.31 -20.17 -11.09
CA PRO A 103 -17.23 -20.80 -9.75
C PRO A 103 -15.78 -21.03 -9.31
N GLU A 104 -15.55 -21.06 -7.99
CA GLU A 104 -14.20 -21.17 -7.40
C GLU A 104 -13.43 -22.42 -7.86
N GLU A 105 -14.12 -23.54 -8.06
CA GLU A 105 -13.55 -24.81 -8.49
C GLU A 105 -12.89 -24.77 -9.89
N PHE A 106 -13.16 -23.72 -10.67
CA PHE A 106 -12.57 -23.54 -12.01
C PHE A 106 -11.43 -22.50 -12.02
N LYS A 107 -11.15 -21.84 -10.90
CA LYS A 107 -10.16 -20.76 -10.84
C LYS A 107 -8.71 -21.24 -10.65
N GLY A 108 -8.50 -22.52 -10.33
CA GLY A 108 -7.17 -23.07 -10.08
C GLY A 108 -6.56 -22.54 -8.76
N ASP A 109 -5.25 -22.43 -8.73
CA ASP A 109 -4.47 -21.98 -7.55
C ASP A 109 -4.38 -20.45 -7.47
N VAL A 110 -5.48 -19.80 -7.07
CA VAL A 110 -5.50 -18.34 -6.83
C VAL A 110 -4.63 -18.02 -5.62
N SER A 111 -3.67 -17.14 -5.83
CA SER A 111 -2.78 -16.67 -4.74
C SER A 111 -3.41 -15.50 -4.00
N TYR A 112 -3.49 -15.62 -2.68
CA TYR A 112 -3.88 -14.54 -1.78
C TYR A 112 -2.76 -14.31 -0.77
N GLY A 113 -2.51 -13.05 -0.39
CA GLY A 113 -1.54 -12.77 0.65
C GLY A 113 -1.46 -11.32 1.04
N ASP A 114 -1.37 -11.11 2.33
CA ASP A 114 -1.25 -9.78 2.90
C ASP A 114 0.04 -9.11 2.44
N VAL A 115 -0.01 -7.78 2.26
CA VAL A 115 1.15 -6.97 1.96
C VAL A 115 1.38 -5.99 3.11
N ILE A 116 2.59 -5.99 3.66
CA ILE A 116 2.97 -5.12 4.77
C ILE A 116 4.02 -4.13 4.30
N ILE A 117 3.70 -2.87 4.40
CA ILE A 117 4.59 -1.75 4.13
C ILE A 117 5.00 -1.16 5.48
N ALA A 118 6.16 -1.56 5.98
CA ALA A 118 6.61 -1.14 7.29
C ALA A 118 6.92 0.36 7.35
N LYS A 119 7.07 0.85 8.55
CA LYS A 119 7.34 2.26 8.86
C LYS A 119 8.49 2.85 8.03
N HIS A 120 8.38 4.10 7.60
CA HIS A 120 9.36 4.81 6.76
C HIS A 120 9.61 4.21 5.38
N SER A 121 8.82 3.23 4.95
CA SER A 121 8.98 2.64 3.63
C SER A 121 8.44 3.54 2.52
N ILE A 122 9.03 3.43 1.34
CA ILE A 122 8.57 4.15 0.14
C ILE A 122 8.54 3.22 -1.06
N VAL A 123 7.43 3.28 -1.81
CA VAL A 123 7.28 2.57 -3.08
C VAL A 123 7.26 3.59 -4.21
N GLY A 124 8.27 3.54 -5.09
CA GLY A 124 8.44 4.46 -6.22
C GLY A 124 7.37 4.30 -7.29
N ALA A 125 7.14 5.37 -8.05
CA ALA A 125 6.08 5.50 -9.03
C ALA A 125 6.05 4.34 -10.06
N GLY A 126 4.85 3.87 -10.38
CA GLY A 126 4.62 2.81 -11.36
C GLY A 126 5.13 1.42 -10.96
N SER A 127 5.57 1.23 -9.72
CA SER A 127 6.04 -0.07 -9.24
C SER A 127 4.87 -1.00 -8.92
N VAL A 128 5.13 -2.30 -9.02
CA VAL A 128 4.17 -3.37 -8.71
C VAL A 128 4.72 -4.21 -7.54
N VAL A 129 3.88 -4.46 -6.54
CA VAL A 129 4.17 -5.33 -5.39
C VAL A 129 3.23 -6.53 -5.45
N LEU A 130 3.78 -7.74 -5.42
CA LEU A 130 3.05 -9.00 -5.49
C LEU A 130 2.55 -9.47 -4.11
N PRO A 131 1.64 -10.48 -4.05
CA PRO A 131 1.10 -11.00 -2.80
C PRO A 131 2.18 -11.52 -1.84
N ASN A 132 1.90 -11.53 -0.55
CA ASN A 132 2.76 -12.03 0.52
C ASN A 132 4.08 -11.28 0.71
N VAL A 133 4.21 -10.04 0.21
CA VAL A 133 5.44 -9.26 0.35
C VAL A 133 5.41 -8.43 1.63
N VAL A 134 6.51 -8.49 2.37
CA VAL A 134 6.77 -7.67 3.56
C VAL A 134 7.95 -6.75 3.30
N PHE A 135 7.71 -5.45 3.43
CA PHE A 135 8.76 -4.43 3.48
C PHE A 135 9.28 -4.32 4.90
N GLY A 136 10.58 -4.50 5.12
CA GLY A 136 11.21 -4.15 6.38
C GLY A 136 11.17 -2.64 6.63
N GLU A 137 11.29 -2.21 7.90
CA GLU A 137 11.29 -0.80 8.27
C GLU A 137 12.29 0.00 7.42
N GLY A 138 11.85 1.12 6.89
CA GLY A 138 12.69 1.97 6.07
C GLY A 138 13.06 1.38 4.70
N ALA A 139 12.51 0.26 4.27
CA ALA A 139 12.77 -0.24 2.92
C ALA A 139 12.24 0.73 1.86
N ALA A 140 12.98 0.86 0.77
CA ALA A 140 12.60 1.73 -0.34
C ALA A 140 12.69 0.99 -1.67
N VAL A 141 11.77 1.31 -2.58
CA VAL A 141 11.75 0.78 -3.94
C VAL A 141 11.77 1.94 -4.93
N GLY A 142 12.71 1.91 -5.87
CA GLY A 142 12.78 2.85 -6.97
C GLY A 142 11.60 2.69 -7.93
N ALA A 143 11.34 3.72 -8.74
CA ALA A 143 10.24 3.70 -9.72
C ALA A 143 10.34 2.52 -10.71
N LEU A 144 9.18 2.11 -11.27
CA LEU A 144 9.07 1.08 -12.31
C LEU A 144 9.70 -0.27 -11.91
N SER A 145 9.52 -0.68 -10.67
CA SER A 145 10.09 -1.92 -10.13
C SER A 145 9.03 -3.00 -9.92
N LEU A 146 9.44 -4.28 -9.99
CA LEU A 146 8.62 -5.43 -9.63
C LEU A 146 9.13 -6.07 -8.33
N VAL A 147 8.34 -5.95 -7.26
CA VAL A 147 8.66 -6.51 -5.95
C VAL A 147 7.90 -7.83 -5.78
N LYS A 148 8.62 -8.94 -5.71
CA LYS A 148 8.06 -10.28 -5.55
C LYS A 148 8.57 -11.04 -4.33
N ASN A 149 9.51 -10.46 -3.59
CA ASN A 149 10.10 -11.04 -2.39
C ASN A 149 10.14 -9.98 -1.28
N ASN A 150 10.23 -10.42 -0.04
CA ASN A 150 10.40 -9.54 1.11
C ASN A 150 11.65 -8.67 0.96
N LEU A 151 11.57 -7.45 1.47
CA LEU A 151 12.65 -6.48 1.44
C LEU A 151 13.23 -6.29 2.83
N GLU A 152 14.57 -6.32 2.92
CA GLU A 152 15.28 -6.05 4.16
C GLU A 152 15.08 -4.60 4.61
N ALA A 153 15.08 -4.39 5.93
CA ALA A 153 14.99 -3.06 6.51
C ALA A 153 16.14 -2.14 6.04
N TRP A 154 15.82 -0.86 5.86
CA TRP A 154 16.78 0.21 5.53
C TRP A 154 17.57 0.00 4.25
N GLN A 155 17.03 -0.75 3.29
CA GLN A 155 17.65 -0.98 1.99
C GLN A 155 16.83 -0.33 0.85
N LEU A 156 17.52 0.16 -0.18
CA LEU A 156 16.94 0.60 -1.45
C LEU A 156 17.04 -0.51 -2.48
N TYR A 157 15.91 -0.80 -3.11
CA TYR A 157 15.79 -1.76 -4.21
C TYR A 157 15.31 -1.08 -5.49
N ALA A 158 15.64 -1.61 -6.66
CA ALA A 158 15.00 -1.23 -7.93
C ALA A 158 15.13 -2.32 -8.98
N GLY A 159 14.32 -2.22 -10.05
CA GLY A 159 14.38 -3.07 -11.23
C GLY A 159 13.28 -4.12 -11.31
N VAL A 160 13.30 -4.92 -12.40
CA VAL A 160 12.34 -5.98 -12.72
C VAL A 160 13.06 -7.30 -12.94
N PRO A 161 13.08 -8.22 -11.96
CA PRO A 161 12.63 -8.04 -10.57
C PRO A 161 13.51 -7.09 -9.75
N ALA A 162 12.97 -6.51 -8.69
CA ALA A 162 13.69 -5.59 -7.82
C ALA A 162 14.88 -6.27 -7.12
N LYS A 163 16.04 -5.63 -7.19
CA LYS A 163 17.28 -6.06 -6.56
C LYS A 163 17.80 -4.96 -5.64
N LYS A 164 18.47 -5.38 -4.57
CA LYS A 164 19.12 -4.48 -3.61
C LYS A 164 20.20 -3.63 -4.30
N ILE A 165 20.20 -2.34 -4.04
CA ILE A 165 21.13 -1.36 -4.62
C ILE A 165 22.07 -0.82 -3.56
N LYS A 166 21.54 -0.26 -2.46
CA LYS A 166 22.33 0.37 -1.39
C LYS A 166 21.51 0.55 -0.12
N GLU A 167 22.18 0.88 0.97
CA GLU A 167 21.57 1.24 2.23
C GLU A 167 20.96 2.64 2.21
N ARG A 168 19.89 2.83 3.00
CA ARG A 168 19.31 4.14 3.30
C ARG A 168 19.93 4.71 4.57
N ASN A 169 19.97 6.03 4.66
CA ASN A 169 20.47 6.72 5.85
C ASN A 169 19.48 6.63 7.02
N ARG A 170 19.51 5.50 7.73
CA ARG A 170 18.65 5.22 8.89
C ARG A 170 18.76 6.30 9.97
N THR A 171 19.98 6.63 10.36
CA THR A 171 20.24 7.58 11.45
C THR A 171 19.60 8.95 11.19
N GLN A 172 19.74 9.45 9.97
CA GLN A 172 19.16 10.73 9.58
C GLN A 172 17.63 10.70 9.58
N ILE A 173 17.02 9.65 9.03
CA ILE A 173 15.55 9.52 8.98
C ILE A 173 14.96 9.43 10.38
N GLN A 174 15.56 8.64 11.25
CA GLN A 174 15.13 8.52 12.64
C GLN A 174 15.32 9.82 13.44
N SER A 175 16.41 10.58 13.19
CA SER A 175 16.62 11.90 13.78
C SER A 175 15.53 12.89 13.35
N PHE A 176 15.16 12.92 12.08
CA PHE A 176 14.06 13.77 11.60
C PHE A 176 12.71 13.40 12.22
N GLU A 177 12.41 12.13 12.41
CA GLU A 177 11.20 11.72 13.11
C GLU A 177 11.18 12.20 14.57
N GLN A 178 12.31 12.11 15.27
CA GLN A 178 12.39 12.60 16.65
C GLN A 178 12.17 14.12 16.74
N GLN A 179 12.79 14.87 15.82
CA GLN A 179 12.58 16.34 15.75
C GLN A 179 11.12 16.69 15.47
N LEU A 180 10.47 15.97 14.53
CA LEU A 180 9.07 16.16 14.21
C LEU A 180 8.17 15.95 15.44
N LYS A 181 8.42 14.91 16.24
CA LYS A 181 7.66 14.61 17.46
C LYS A 181 7.83 15.64 18.58
N THR A 182 8.94 16.37 18.61
CA THR A 182 9.15 17.43 19.59
C THR A 182 8.53 18.77 19.19
N GLN A 183 8.10 18.91 17.94
CA GLN A 183 7.44 20.11 17.41
C GLN A 183 5.91 20.00 17.37
N ALA A 184 5.36 18.81 17.58
CA ALA A 184 3.93 18.52 17.59
C ALA A 184 3.36 18.56 19.00
#